data_81d4271695b0bedd776f99624647b7f5
#
_entry.id   81d4271695b0bedd776f99624647b7f5
#
_cell.length_a   1.000
_cell.length_b   1.000
_cell.length_c   1.000
_cell.angle_alpha   90.00
_cell.angle_beta   90.00
_cell.angle_gamma   90.00
#
_symmetry.space_group_name_H-M   'P 1'
#
loop_
_entity.id
_entity.type
_entity.pdbx_description
1 polymer ?
#
loop_
_entity_poly.entity_id
_entity_poly.type
_entity_poly.pdbx_seq_one_letter_code
_entity_poly.pdbx_strand_id
1 'polypeptide(L)'
;MFLNTILDIVFPVKCLSCGKKGSDLCFDCLSASPAAERESAKWIFPLYDYRHLVIKKSLWLLKYNGKKRLVNVFAEIIYEKMMEELSELSVMENFTEPVLIPIPLAPRRYRERGFNQAELICKEIIRISKSRNLTPNPSPCQGEGCQRRGEVFSLVSNVLVKPKDTEHQARIRDRRERLKNLVGSFAVKNSGQAKIKNKNIILIDDITTTGATLAEARKVLREAGARKVVAFTVAH
;
A
#
# COMPACT_ATOMS: atom_id res chain seq x y z
N MET A 1 -3.52 9.74 -26.99
CA MET A 1 -2.11 9.83 -26.57
C MET A 1 -1.53 11.23 -26.77
N PHE A 2 -1.71 11.88 -27.93
CA PHE A 2 -1.20 13.23 -28.26
C PHE A 2 -1.72 14.39 -27.38
N LEU A 3 -3.00 14.40 -26.97
CA LEU A 3 -3.57 15.45 -26.14
C LEU A 3 -2.92 15.57 -24.76
N ASN A 4 -2.56 14.46 -24.12
CA ASN A 4 -1.89 14.49 -22.82
C ASN A 4 -0.48 15.06 -22.91
N THR A 5 0.23 14.80 -24.02
CA THR A 5 1.58 15.34 -24.25
C THR A 5 1.55 16.86 -24.44
N ILE A 6 0.57 17.39 -25.15
CA ILE A 6 0.39 18.85 -25.36
C ILE A 6 0.04 19.55 -24.02
N LEU A 7 -0.86 18.95 -23.25
CA LEU A 7 -1.24 19.46 -21.93
C LEU A 7 -0.06 19.45 -20.96
N ASP A 8 0.79 18.43 -20.99
CA ASP A 8 1.99 18.37 -20.14
C ASP A 8 3.07 19.38 -20.53
N ILE A 9 3.08 19.85 -21.80
CA ILE A 9 3.97 20.94 -22.27
C ILE A 9 3.45 22.30 -21.79
N VAL A 10 2.14 22.54 -21.91
CA VAL A 10 1.51 23.84 -21.55
C VAL A 10 1.36 23.98 -20.03
N PHE A 11 1.03 22.87 -19.35
CA PHE A 11 0.87 22.80 -17.88
C PHE A 11 1.79 21.72 -17.29
N PRO A 12 3.10 21.95 -17.25
CA PRO A 12 4.04 20.94 -16.78
C PRO A 12 3.74 20.57 -15.32
N VAL A 13 3.70 19.26 -15.07
CA VAL A 13 3.61 18.72 -13.70
C VAL A 13 4.83 19.20 -12.93
N LYS A 14 4.60 19.77 -11.75
CA LYS A 14 5.66 20.26 -10.87
C LYS A 14 5.61 19.55 -9.52
N CYS A 15 6.79 19.27 -8.99
CA CYS A 15 6.95 18.70 -7.66
C CYS A 15 6.31 19.59 -6.59
N LEU A 16 5.50 19.01 -5.74
CA LEU A 16 4.77 19.68 -4.66
C LEU A 16 5.67 20.34 -3.62
N SER A 17 6.93 19.92 -3.54
CA SER A 17 7.93 20.42 -2.59
C SER A 17 8.86 21.46 -3.24
N CYS A 18 9.64 21.06 -4.25
CA CYS A 18 10.70 21.91 -4.83
C CYS A 18 10.32 22.59 -6.15
N GLY A 19 9.16 22.30 -6.73
CA GLY A 19 8.73 22.88 -8.00
C GLY A 19 9.42 22.31 -9.26
N LYS A 20 10.35 21.36 -9.14
CA LYS A 20 11.01 20.68 -10.27
C LYS A 20 9.96 20.07 -11.20
N LYS A 21 10.11 20.29 -12.51
CA LYS A 21 9.19 19.75 -13.53
C LYS A 21 9.36 18.23 -13.67
N GLY A 22 8.28 17.53 -14.06
CA GLY A 22 8.30 16.12 -14.49
C GLY A 22 7.53 15.15 -13.56
N SER A 23 7.33 15.48 -12.29
CA SER A 23 6.57 14.64 -11.35
C SER A 23 5.82 15.45 -10.31
N ASP A 24 4.72 14.93 -9.77
CA ASP A 24 4.00 15.55 -8.65
C ASP A 24 4.82 15.52 -7.34
N LEU A 25 5.71 14.56 -7.19
CA LEU A 25 6.68 14.44 -6.10
C LEU A 25 7.95 13.81 -6.67
N CYS A 26 9.07 14.57 -6.69
CA CYS A 26 10.32 14.07 -7.24
C CYS A 26 11.07 13.20 -6.23
N PHE A 27 11.94 12.35 -6.76
CA PHE A 27 12.73 11.42 -5.96
C PHE A 27 13.59 12.15 -4.90
N ASP A 28 14.22 13.27 -5.25
CA ASP A 28 15.07 14.04 -4.32
C ASP A 28 14.28 14.50 -3.08
N CYS A 29 13.07 15.03 -3.27
CA CYS A 29 12.20 15.47 -2.17
C CYS A 29 11.65 14.30 -1.36
N LEU A 30 11.42 13.16 -2.01
CA LEU A 30 10.95 11.95 -1.35
C LEU A 30 12.06 11.32 -0.50
N SER A 31 13.27 11.22 -1.03
CA SER A 31 14.44 10.69 -0.30
C SER A 31 14.86 11.57 0.88
N ALA A 32 14.61 12.88 0.79
CA ALA A 32 14.82 13.81 1.90
C ALA A 32 13.70 13.75 2.97
N SER A 33 12.62 13.00 2.73
CA SER A 33 11.54 12.85 3.70
C SER A 33 11.93 11.85 4.78
N PRO A 34 11.67 12.16 6.07
CA PRO A 34 12.07 11.28 7.17
C PRO A 34 11.33 9.94 7.10
N ALA A 35 12.06 8.86 7.37
CA ALA A 35 11.48 7.54 7.53
C ALA A 35 10.54 7.50 8.74
N ALA A 36 9.55 6.62 8.70
CA ALA A 36 8.69 6.40 9.85
C ALA A 36 9.49 5.79 10.99
N GLU A 37 9.43 6.39 12.18
CA GLU A 37 9.90 5.76 13.40
C GLU A 37 9.01 4.55 13.72
N ARG A 38 9.63 3.38 13.91
CA ARG A 38 8.91 2.12 14.11
C ARG A 38 8.45 1.98 15.57
N GLU A 39 7.38 2.65 15.95
CA GLU A 39 6.60 2.28 17.14
C GLU A 39 5.53 1.21 16.85
N SER A 40 5.42 0.75 15.61
CA SER A 40 4.40 -0.19 15.16
C SER A 40 4.81 -1.65 15.38
N ALA A 41 3.84 -2.56 15.30
CA ALA A 41 4.10 -3.99 15.37
C ALA A 41 5.06 -4.45 14.26
N LYS A 42 5.94 -5.41 14.55
CA LYS A 42 7.01 -5.91 13.64
C LYS A 42 6.55 -6.35 12.24
N TRP A 43 5.26 -6.58 12.04
CA TRP A 43 4.65 -6.98 10.78
C TRP A 43 4.06 -5.82 9.97
N ILE A 44 4.19 -4.57 10.45
CA ILE A 44 3.75 -3.35 9.76
C ILE A 44 4.99 -2.56 9.35
N PHE A 45 5.11 -2.27 8.08
CA PHE A 45 6.23 -1.57 7.44
C PHE A 45 5.76 -0.21 6.90
N PRO A 46 5.67 0.83 7.75
CA PRO A 46 5.43 2.19 7.29
C PRO A 46 6.71 2.77 6.70
N LEU A 47 6.61 3.56 5.62
CA LEU A 47 7.77 4.11 4.94
C LEU A 47 8.19 5.46 5.52
N TYR A 48 7.25 6.40 5.63
CA TYR A 48 7.56 7.80 5.98
C TYR A 48 6.80 8.29 7.21
N ASP A 49 7.35 9.34 7.85
CA ASP A 49 6.64 10.06 8.91
C ASP A 49 5.52 10.91 8.30
N TYR A 50 4.27 10.64 8.71
CA TYR A 50 3.09 11.40 8.27
C TYR A 50 3.11 12.87 8.72
N ARG A 51 3.84 13.22 9.78
CA ARG A 51 3.98 14.59 10.25
C ARG A 51 4.78 15.46 9.28
N HIS A 52 5.60 14.86 8.42
CA HIS A 52 6.35 15.58 7.40
C HIS A 52 5.41 16.22 6.38
N LEU A 53 5.54 17.55 6.18
CA LEU A 53 4.60 18.36 5.39
C LEU A 53 4.41 17.87 3.95
N VAL A 54 5.49 17.44 3.30
CA VAL A 54 5.46 16.96 1.91
C VAL A 54 4.64 15.66 1.80
N ILE A 55 4.89 14.71 2.70
CA ILE A 55 4.17 13.42 2.74
C ILE A 55 2.69 13.65 3.06
N LYS A 56 2.40 14.44 4.09
CA LYS A 56 1.03 14.80 4.47
C LYS A 56 0.27 15.47 3.33
N LYS A 57 0.89 16.46 2.67
CA LYS A 57 0.29 17.18 1.54
C LYS A 57 0.03 16.26 0.34
N SER A 58 1.00 15.40 -0.01
CA SER A 58 0.86 14.49 -1.14
C SER A 58 -0.24 13.46 -0.92
N LEU A 59 -0.35 12.87 0.28
CA LEU A 59 -1.42 11.96 0.65
C LEU A 59 -2.79 12.65 0.69
N TRP A 60 -2.85 13.91 1.15
CA TRP A 60 -4.06 14.71 1.13
C TRP A 60 -4.54 14.97 -0.31
N LEU A 61 -3.62 15.36 -1.21
CA LEU A 61 -3.92 15.61 -2.63
C LEU A 61 -4.37 14.34 -3.34
N LEU A 62 -3.78 13.19 -3.02
CA LEU A 62 -4.26 11.90 -3.52
C LEU A 62 -5.69 11.62 -3.06
N LYS A 63 -6.00 11.86 -1.78
CA LYS A 63 -7.30 11.53 -1.18
C LYS A 63 -8.45 12.45 -1.63
N TYR A 64 -8.18 13.73 -1.78
CA TYR A 64 -9.24 14.74 -1.91
C TYR A 64 -9.21 15.54 -3.21
N ASN A 65 -8.05 15.65 -3.87
CA ASN A 65 -7.92 16.36 -5.14
C ASN A 65 -7.73 15.42 -6.34
N GLY A 66 -7.85 14.11 -6.15
CA GLY A 66 -7.78 13.14 -7.24
C GLY A 66 -6.45 13.12 -7.98
N LYS A 67 -5.33 13.58 -7.38
CA LYS A 67 -3.99 13.52 -7.99
C LYS A 67 -3.47 12.08 -8.07
N LYS A 68 -4.12 11.28 -8.91
CA LYS A 68 -3.83 9.84 -9.08
C LYS A 68 -2.41 9.54 -9.55
N ARG A 69 -1.71 10.51 -10.18
CA ARG A 69 -0.29 10.37 -10.56
C ARG A 69 0.63 10.08 -9.36
N LEU A 70 0.24 10.55 -8.14
CA LEU A 70 0.95 10.21 -6.91
C LEU A 70 0.93 8.72 -6.57
N VAL A 71 -0.05 7.97 -7.09
CA VAL A 71 -0.11 6.51 -6.94
C VAL A 71 1.14 5.85 -7.50
N ASN A 72 1.64 6.32 -8.66
CA ASN A 72 2.83 5.75 -9.30
C ASN A 72 4.06 5.91 -8.40
N VAL A 73 4.21 7.12 -7.81
CA VAL A 73 5.32 7.40 -6.88
C VAL A 73 5.23 6.52 -5.64
N PHE A 74 4.05 6.45 -5.01
CA PHE A 74 3.87 5.64 -3.81
C PHE A 74 3.98 4.15 -4.07
N ALA A 75 3.49 3.67 -5.20
CA ALA A 75 3.61 2.26 -5.57
C ALA A 75 5.07 1.86 -5.80
N GLU A 76 5.87 2.73 -6.44
CA GLU A 76 7.30 2.49 -6.69
C GLU A 76 8.06 2.31 -5.36
N ILE A 77 7.90 3.25 -4.43
CA ILE A 77 8.62 3.19 -3.14
C ILE A 77 8.14 2.03 -2.25
N ILE A 78 6.81 1.73 -2.26
CA ILE A 78 6.30 0.56 -1.55
C ILE A 78 6.87 -0.72 -2.17
N TYR A 79 6.91 -0.80 -3.51
CA TYR A 79 7.47 -1.95 -4.21
C TYR A 79 8.94 -2.18 -3.83
N GLU A 80 9.79 -1.13 -3.85
CA GLU A 80 11.19 -1.24 -3.43
C GLU A 80 11.30 -1.78 -2.00
N LYS A 81 10.55 -1.17 -1.08
CA LYS A 81 10.56 -1.59 0.32
C LYS A 81 10.04 -3.02 0.50
N MET A 82 9.02 -3.40 -0.26
CA MET A 82 8.54 -4.78 -0.27
C MET A 82 9.62 -5.76 -0.69
N MET A 83 10.39 -5.44 -1.74
CA MET A 83 11.45 -6.33 -2.23
C MET A 83 12.56 -6.53 -1.20
N GLU A 84 12.93 -5.48 -0.44
CA GLU A 84 13.88 -5.57 0.68
C GLU A 84 13.34 -6.51 1.78
N GLU A 85 12.18 -6.21 2.33
CA GLU A 85 11.60 -6.93 3.47
C GLU A 85 11.21 -8.38 3.11
N LEU A 86 10.71 -8.61 1.88
CA LEU A 86 10.33 -9.95 1.43
C LEU A 86 11.54 -10.87 1.24
N SER A 87 12.71 -10.33 0.91
CA SER A 87 13.94 -11.13 0.85
C SER A 87 14.26 -11.75 2.22
N GLU A 88 14.16 -10.97 3.29
CA GLU A 88 14.36 -11.45 4.67
C GLU A 88 13.24 -12.41 5.10
N LEU A 89 11.98 -12.02 4.88
CA LEU A 89 10.81 -12.82 5.28
C LEU A 89 10.73 -14.17 4.54
N SER A 90 11.21 -14.24 3.30
CA SER A 90 11.21 -15.49 2.55
C SER A 90 12.17 -16.52 3.16
N VAL A 91 13.35 -16.07 3.58
CA VAL A 91 14.38 -16.93 4.22
C VAL A 91 13.99 -17.30 5.64
N MET A 92 13.63 -16.29 6.45
CA MET A 92 13.37 -16.48 7.89
C MET A 92 12.02 -17.15 8.18
N GLU A 93 11.02 -16.90 7.36
CA GLU A 93 9.64 -17.24 7.66
C GLU A 93 8.92 -18.04 6.55
N ASN A 94 9.63 -18.39 5.47
CA ASN A 94 9.05 -19.03 4.29
C ASN A 94 7.83 -18.24 3.75
N PHE A 95 7.98 -16.90 3.67
CA PHE A 95 6.95 -16.00 3.17
C PHE A 95 7.06 -15.87 1.65
N THR A 96 6.48 -16.81 0.93
CA THR A 96 6.58 -16.95 -0.53
C THR A 96 5.21 -16.71 -1.19
N GLU A 97 5.21 -16.33 -2.47
CA GLU A 97 4.03 -16.14 -3.30
C GLU A 97 2.90 -15.31 -2.64
N PRO A 98 3.20 -14.11 -2.14
CA PRO A 98 2.21 -13.35 -1.40
C PRO A 98 1.12 -12.78 -2.30
N VAL A 99 -0.07 -12.65 -1.71
CA VAL A 99 -1.24 -12.02 -2.32
C VAL A 99 -1.41 -10.61 -1.78
N LEU A 100 -1.52 -9.62 -2.68
CA LEU A 100 -1.82 -8.24 -2.30
C LEU A 100 -3.31 -8.08 -2.01
N ILE A 101 -3.62 -7.51 -0.85
CA ILE A 101 -4.98 -7.16 -0.46
C ILE A 101 -5.01 -5.69 -0.02
N PRO A 102 -5.72 -4.80 -0.74
CA PRO A 102 -5.89 -3.43 -0.31
C PRO A 102 -6.84 -3.34 0.89
N ILE A 103 -6.54 -2.47 1.84
CA ILE A 103 -7.51 -2.11 2.89
C ILE A 103 -8.71 -1.43 2.24
N PRO A 104 -9.93 -1.97 2.44
CA PRO A 104 -11.13 -1.40 1.83
C PRO A 104 -11.56 -0.10 2.52
N LEU A 105 -12.06 0.84 1.71
CA LEU A 105 -12.74 2.01 2.22
C LEU A 105 -14.16 1.66 2.68
N ALA A 106 -14.65 2.40 3.68
CA ALA A 106 -16.06 2.39 4.00
C ALA A 106 -16.89 2.91 2.80
N PRO A 107 -18.13 2.38 2.57
CA PRO A 107 -18.94 2.71 1.40
C PRO A 107 -19.15 4.21 1.18
N ARG A 108 -19.34 4.97 2.26
CA ARG A 108 -19.47 6.43 2.19
C ARG A 108 -18.21 7.09 1.64
N ARG A 109 -17.04 6.75 2.18
CA ARG A 109 -15.75 7.30 1.71
C ARG A 109 -15.44 6.92 0.27
N TYR A 110 -15.86 5.72 -0.15
CA TYR A 110 -15.72 5.30 -1.55
C TYR A 110 -16.60 6.17 -2.47
N ARG A 111 -17.85 6.48 -2.07
CA ARG A 111 -18.71 7.39 -2.83
C ARG A 111 -18.17 8.81 -2.91
N GLU A 112 -17.63 9.33 -1.79
CA GLU A 112 -17.03 10.67 -1.72
C GLU A 112 -15.79 10.82 -2.59
N ARG A 113 -14.93 9.78 -2.66
CA ARG A 113 -13.64 9.81 -3.36
C ARG A 113 -13.68 9.26 -4.78
N GLY A 114 -14.63 8.37 -5.07
CA GLY A 114 -14.75 7.67 -6.34
C GLY A 114 -13.75 6.55 -6.56
N PHE A 115 -12.78 6.35 -5.65
CA PHE A 115 -11.75 5.31 -5.74
C PHE A 115 -11.17 4.94 -4.37
N ASN A 116 -10.53 3.76 -4.31
CA ASN A 116 -9.74 3.33 -3.16
C ASN A 116 -8.25 3.50 -3.47
N GLN A 117 -7.56 4.33 -2.68
CA GLN A 117 -6.12 4.62 -2.83
C GLN A 117 -5.27 3.36 -2.72
N ALA A 118 -5.53 2.54 -1.70
CA ALA A 118 -4.80 1.30 -1.48
C ALA A 118 -4.96 0.33 -2.67
N GLU A 119 -6.15 0.26 -3.27
CA GLU A 119 -6.39 -0.56 -4.45
C GLU A 119 -5.64 -0.04 -5.68
N LEU A 120 -5.60 1.28 -5.89
CA LEU A 120 -4.81 1.86 -6.97
C LEU A 120 -3.32 1.58 -6.80
N ILE A 121 -2.80 1.71 -5.57
CA ILE A 121 -1.41 1.38 -5.25
C ILE A 121 -1.12 -0.09 -5.54
N CYS A 122 -1.99 -1.02 -5.11
CA CYS A 122 -1.84 -2.45 -5.42
C CYS A 122 -1.80 -2.72 -6.93
N LYS A 123 -2.71 -2.12 -7.71
CA LYS A 123 -2.74 -2.27 -9.17
C LYS A 123 -1.44 -1.80 -9.82
N GLU A 124 -0.90 -0.69 -9.34
CA GLU A 124 0.35 -0.14 -9.85
C GLU A 124 1.55 -0.99 -9.44
N ILE A 125 1.61 -1.51 -8.21
CA ILE A 125 2.63 -2.49 -7.77
C ILE A 125 2.65 -3.70 -8.69
N ILE A 126 1.48 -4.27 -9.04
CA ILE A 126 1.38 -5.38 -10.00
C ILE A 126 1.94 -4.98 -11.37
N ARG A 127 1.65 -3.76 -11.86
CA ARG A 127 2.16 -3.27 -13.13
C ARG A 127 3.69 -3.17 -13.12
N ILE A 128 4.26 -2.60 -12.04
CA ILE A 128 5.71 -2.47 -11.84
C ILE A 128 6.36 -3.86 -11.81
N SER A 129 5.83 -4.78 -11.00
CA SER A 129 6.34 -6.15 -10.89
C SER A 129 6.40 -6.84 -12.25
N LYS A 130 5.31 -6.77 -13.04
CA LYS A 130 5.28 -7.35 -14.39
C LYS A 130 6.31 -6.71 -15.32
N SER A 131 6.45 -5.38 -15.32
CA SER A 131 7.39 -4.69 -16.22
C SER A 131 8.85 -5.04 -15.90
N ARG A 132 9.20 -5.18 -14.63
CA ARG A 132 10.56 -5.54 -14.19
C ARG A 132 10.90 -7.00 -14.45
N ASN A 133 9.89 -7.89 -14.43
CA ASN A 133 10.07 -9.31 -14.76
C ASN A 133 10.16 -9.58 -16.27
N LEU A 134 9.76 -8.63 -17.12
CA LEU A 134 9.83 -8.73 -18.56
C LEU A 134 11.16 -8.19 -19.15
N THR A 135 12.07 -7.65 -18.32
CA THR A 135 13.38 -7.22 -18.81
C THR A 135 14.24 -8.43 -19.16
N PRO A 136 14.80 -8.52 -20.39
CA PRO A 136 15.48 -9.72 -20.90
C PRO A 136 16.82 -10.05 -20.23
N ASN A 137 17.27 -9.31 -19.24
CA ASN A 137 18.56 -9.54 -18.60
C ASN A 137 18.50 -9.35 -17.07
N PRO A 138 18.05 -10.36 -16.30
CA PRO A 138 18.39 -10.40 -14.91
C PRO A 138 19.90 -10.62 -14.83
N SER A 139 20.65 -9.69 -14.26
CA SER A 139 22.06 -9.91 -13.94
C SER A 139 22.22 -11.29 -13.30
N PRO A 140 23.15 -12.15 -13.79
CA PRO A 140 23.30 -13.49 -13.25
C PRO A 140 23.67 -13.39 -11.78
N CYS A 141 22.79 -13.87 -10.91
CA CYS A 141 23.15 -14.14 -9.53
C CYS A 141 24.21 -15.24 -9.56
N GLN A 142 25.45 -14.90 -9.22
CA GLN A 142 26.50 -15.88 -8.98
C GLN A 142 26.27 -16.46 -7.56
N GLY A 143 25.67 -17.65 -7.49
CA GLY A 143 25.48 -18.38 -6.24
C GLY A 143 24.45 -19.50 -6.43
N GLU A 144 24.84 -20.73 -6.07
CA GLU A 144 23.95 -21.89 -6.01
C GLU A 144 22.80 -21.59 -5.02
N GLY A 145 21.57 -21.50 -5.53
CA GLY A 145 20.37 -21.28 -4.73
C GLY A 145 19.59 -19.99 -5.02
N CYS A 146 20.10 -19.08 -5.85
CA CYS A 146 19.37 -17.87 -6.22
C CYS A 146 18.31 -18.15 -7.30
N GLN A 147 17.21 -18.77 -6.94
CA GLN A 147 16.01 -18.80 -7.78
C GLN A 147 15.30 -17.44 -7.67
N ARG A 148 15.75 -16.45 -8.44
CA ARG A 148 14.92 -15.29 -8.76
C ARG A 148 13.81 -15.75 -9.74
N ARG A 149 12.85 -16.49 -9.22
CA ARG A 149 11.51 -16.46 -9.81
C ARG A 149 11.02 -15.04 -9.54
N GLY A 150 10.86 -14.24 -10.61
CA GLY A 150 10.24 -12.93 -10.49
C GLY A 150 8.92 -13.13 -9.74
N GLU A 151 8.83 -12.64 -8.51
CA GLU A 151 7.61 -12.75 -7.71
C GLU A 151 6.53 -11.93 -8.41
N VAL A 152 5.69 -12.60 -9.18
CA VAL A 152 4.50 -12.00 -9.76
C VAL A 152 3.46 -11.98 -8.64
N PHE A 153 3.32 -10.82 -8.00
CA PHE A 153 2.26 -10.62 -7.02
C PHE A 153 0.89 -10.82 -7.66
N SER A 154 0.00 -11.46 -6.94
CA SER A 154 -1.42 -11.53 -7.32
C SER A 154 -2.24 -10.55 -6.50
N LEU A 155 -3.23 -9.89 -7.13
CA LEU A 155 -4.12 -8.95 -6.48
C LEU A 155 -5.48 -9.61 -6.21
N VAL A 156 -5.94 -9.53 -4.96
CA VAL A 156 -7.28 -9.96 -4.58
C VAL A 156 -8.00 -8.80 -3.88
N SER A 157 -8.65 -7.93 -4.68
CA SER A 157 -9.23 -6.66 -4.21
C SER A 157 -10.56 -6.79 -3.46
N ASN A 158 -11.33 -7.86 -3.68
CA ASN A 158 -12.72 -7.95 -3.21
C ASN A 158 -12.95 -8.99 -2.10
N VAL A 159 -11.90 -9.48 -1.47
CA VAL A 159 -11.98 -10.46 -0.38
C VAL A 159 -12.28 -9.79 0.95
N LEU A 160 -11.51 -8.78 1.29
CA LEU A 160 -11.72 -8.01 2.52
C LEU A 160 -12.72 -6.89 2.26
N VAL A 161 -13.74 -6.79 3.11
CA VAL A 161 -14.77 -5.75 3.02
C VAL A 161 -14.94 -5.05 4.35
N LYS A 162 -15.39 -3.79 4.28
CA LYS A 162 -15.72 -2.99 5.45
C LYS A 162 -17.24 -2.70 5.44
N PRO A 163 -18.06 -3.61 6.02
CA PRO A 163 -19.51 -3.52 5.93
C PRO A 163 -20.11 -2.37 6.74
N LYS A 164 -19.43 -1.95 7.81
CA LYS A 164 -19.91 -0.85 8.68
C LYS A 164 -19.17 0.45 8.39
N ASP A 165 -19.93 1.52 8.30
CA ASP A 165 -19.40 2.88 8.28
C ASP A 165 -18.98 3.28 9.71
N THR A 166 -17.72 3.10 10.03
CA THR A 166 -17.14 3.54 11.31
C THR A 166 -16.82 5.05 11.21
N GLU A 167 -17.87 5.88 11.07
CA GLU A 167 -17.77 7.31 10.77
C GLU A 167 -17.02 8.15 11.81
N HIS A 168 -17.03 7.70 13.06
CA HIS A 168 -16.53 8.51 14.15
C HIS A 168 -15.01 8.44 14.40
N GLN A 169 -14.24 7.64 13.66
CA GLN A 169 -12.83 7.43 13.97
C GLN A 169 -11.96 8.68 13.82
N ALA A 170 -12.25 9.55 12.84
CA ALA A 170 -11.48 10.80 12.68
C ALA A 170 -11.80 11.85 13.75
N ARG A 171 -12.95 11.74 14.42
CA ARG A 171 -13.41 12.65 15.48
C ARG A 171 -13.13 12.14 16.89
N ILE A 172 -12.91 10.84 17.06
CA ILE A 172 -12.63 10.24 18.36
C ILE A 172 -11.17 10.52 18.72
N ARG A 173 -10.94 11.33 19.74
CA ARG A 173 -9.59 11.66 20.26
C ARG A 173 -9.00 10.52 21.10
N ASP A 174 -9.84 9.68 21.69
CA ASP A 174 -9.38 8.59 22.55
C ASP A 174 -8.95 7.35 21.75
N ARG A 175 -7.72 6.89 22.01
CA ARG A 175 -7.12 5.69 21.40
C ARG A 175 -7.93 4.43 21.75
N ARG A 176 -8.46 4.31 22.98
CA ARG A 176 -9.20 3.12 23.44
C ARG A 176 -10.57 3.02 22.77
N GLU A 177 -11.26 4.13 22.56
CA GLU A 177 -12.52 4.15 21.83
C GLU A 177 -12.34 3.83 20.34
N ARG A 178 -11.24 4.31 19.71
CA ARG A 178 -10.91 3.92 18.32
C ARG A 178 -10.73 2.42 18.18
N LEU A 179 -10.07 1.78 19.13
CA LEU A 179 -9.87 0.33 19.15
C LEU A 179 -11.20 -0.42 19.29
N LYS A 180 -12.10 0.00 20.18
CA LYS A 180 -13.42 -0.63 20.37
C LYS A 180 -14.30 -0.53 19.11
N ASN A 181 -14.28 0.61 18.42
CA ASN A 181 -15.09 0.85 17.23
C ASN A 181 -14.57 0.12 15.98
N LEU A 182 -13.34 -0.41 16.02
CA LEU A 182 -12.75 -1.18 14.91
C LEU A 182 -13.06 -2.67 14.98
N VAL A 183 -13.37 -3.19 16.16
CA VAL A 183 -13.69 -4.62 16.34
C VAL A 183 -14.93 -4.95 15.51
N GLY A 184 -14.80 -5.94 14.61
CA GLY A 184 -15.87 -6.35 13.70
C GLY A 184 -16.17 -5.36 12.55
N SER A 185 -15.25 -4.40 12.28
CA SER A 185 -15.41 -3.46 11.16
C SER A 185 -15.04 -4.07 9.80
N PHE A 186 -14.36 -5.21 9.78
CA PHE A 186 -14.00 -5.95 8.57
C PHE A 186 -14.65 -7.32 8.54
N ALA A 187 -14.85 -7.83 7.33
CA ALA A 187 -15.28 -9.19 7.08
C ALA A 187 -14.58 -9.75 5.82
N VAL A 188 -14.40 -11.06 5.77
CA VAL A 188 -13.99 -11.77 4.56
C VAL A 188 -15.22 -12.29 3.85
N LYS A 189 -15.34 -11.98 2.55
CA LYS A 189 -16.43 -12.53 1.72
C LYS A 189 -16.23 -14.04 1.52
N ASN A 190 -17.29 -14.82 1.64
CA ASN A 190 -17.24 -16.27 1.44
C ASN A 190 -16.65 -16.66 0.07
N SER A 191 -17.01 -15.94 -0.99
CA SER A 191 -16.48 -16.15 -2.36
C SER A 191 -14.97 -15.88 -2.49
N GLY A 192 -14.38 -15.22 -1.51
CA GLY A 192 -12.95 -14.88 -1.49
C GLY A 192 -12.12 -15.79 -0.58
N GLN A 193 -12.75 -16.54 0.31
CA GLN A 193 -12.03 -17.32 1.32
C GLN A 193 -11.07 -18.35 0.71
N ALA A 194 -11.47 -19.03 -0.36
CA ALA A 194 -10.61 -19.98 -1.07
C ALA A 194 -9.34 -19.33 -1.65
N LYS A 195 -9.40 -18.03 -2.00
CA LYS A 195 -8.27 -17.29 -2.59
C LYS A 195 -7.19 -16.90 -1.58
N ILE A 196 -7.52 -16.95 -0.28
CA ILE A 196 -6.61 -16.54 0.80
C ILE A 196 -6.20 -17.70 1.72
N LYS A 197 -6.92 -18.82 1.65
CA LYS A 197 -6.63 -19.99 2.48
C LYS A 197 -5.20 -20.48 2.24
N ASN A 198 -4.43 -20.62 3.31
CA ASN A 198 -3.01 -21.01 3.32
C ASN A 198 -2.08 -20.06 2.51
N LYS A 199 -2.53 -18.85 2.11
CA LYS A 199 -1.71 -17.89 1.41
C LYS A 199 -1.03 -16.91 2.37
N ASN A 200 0.16 -16.45 1.98
CA ASN A 200 0.81 -15.30 2.57
C ASN A 200 0.16 -14.03 2.01
N ILE A 201 -0.09 -13.05 2.87
CA ILE A 201 -0.86 -11.85 2.50
C ILE A 201 -0.04 -10.60 2.82
N ILE A 202 -0.03 -9.67 1.87
CA ILE A 202 0.46 -8.32 2.05
C ILE A 202 -0.74 -7.38 2.02
N LEU A 203 -1.01 -6.73 3.15
CA LEU A 203 -1.97 -5.63 3.24
C LEU A 203 -1.34 -4.34 2.77
N ILE A 204 -2.04 -3.58 1.96
CA ILE A 204 -1.62 -2.23 1.52
C ILE A 204 -2.63 -1.20 2.05
N ASP A 205 -2.10 -0.14 2.66
CA ASP A 205 -2.86 1.05 3.03
C ASP A 205 -2.05 2.31 2.74
N ASP A 206 -2.69 3.47 2.76
CA ASP A 206 -1.99 4.75 2.55
C ASP A 206 -1.38 5.31 3.85
N ILE A 207 -2.05 5.18 4.98
CA ILE A 207 -1.61 5.69 6.28
C ILE A 207 -1.97 4.70 7.38
N THR A 208 -1.02 4.43 8.26
CA THR A 208 -1.28 3.85 9.57
C THR A 208 -1.06 4.89 10.67
N THR A 209 -1.80 4.81 11.76
CA THR A 209 -1.59 5.65 12.96
C THR A 209 -1.31 4.78 14.18
N THR A 210 -2.31 4.07 14.66
CA THR A 210 -2.18 3.13 15.78
C THR A 210 -1.98 1.69 15.33
N GLY A 211 -2.02 1.42 14.03
CA GLY A 211 -2.05 0.07 13.47
C GLY A 211 -3.37 -0.69 13.67
N ALA A 212 -4.34 -0.10 14.36
CA ALA A 212 -5.58 -0.79 14.76
C ALA A 212 -6.42 -1.29 13.55
N THR A 213 -6.49 -0.49 12.48
CA THR A 213 -7.16 -0.88 11.22
C THR A 213 -6.49 -2.11 10.60
N LEU A 214 -5.16 -2.10 10.54
CA LEU A 214 -4.37 -3.20 10.00
C LEU A 214 -4.46 -4.44 10.90
N ALA A 215 -4.46 -4.25 12.23
CA ALA A 215 -4.58 -5.35 13.20
C ALA A 215 -5.94 -6.07 13.08
N GLU A 216 -7.04 -5.33 12.96
CA GLU A 216 -8.37 -5.93 12.77
C GLU A 216 -8.47 -6.64 11.42
N ALA A 217 -7.99 -6.02 10.34
CA ALA A 217 -7.94 -6.66 9.03
C ALA A 217 -7.10 -7.96 9.05
N ARG A 218 -5.93 -7.92 9.69
CA ARG A 218 -5.06 -9.09 9.87
C ARG A 218 -5.77 -10.20 10.64
N LYS A 219 -6.46 -9.86 11.74
CA LYS A 219 -7.20 -10.82 12.55
C LYS A 219 -8.23 -11.56 11.71
N VAL A 220 -9.09 -10.83 11.01
CA VAL A 220 -10.17 -11.40 10.17
C VAL A 220 -9.61 -12.28 9.04
N LEU A 221 -8.50 -11.88 8.42
CA LEU A 221 -7.85 -12.67 7.38
C LEU A 221 -7.23 -13.97 7.95
N ARG A 222 -6.63 -13.91 9.14
CA ARG A 222 -6.09 -15.08 9.84
C ARG A 222 -7.19 -16.06 10.23
N GLU A 223 -8.30 -15.58 10.75
CA GLU A 223 -9.48 -16.36 11.08
C GLU A 223 -10.09 -17.03 9.83
N ALA A 224 -9.99 -16.37 8.67
CA ALA A 224 -10.42 -16.91 7.39
C ALA A 224 -9.40 -17.88 6.75
N GLY A 225 -8.31 -18.18 7.42
CA GLY A 225 -7.33 -19.20 7.01
C GLY A 225 -6.09 -18.68 6.29
N ALA A 226 -5.81 -17.38 6.31
CA ALA A 226 -4.54 -16.86 5.81
C ALA A 226 -3.36 -17.39 6.63
N ARG A 227 -2.25 -17.75 5.96
CA ARG A 227 -1.06 -18.32 6.60
C ARG A 227 -0.28 -17.27 7.39
N LYS A 228 0.14 -16.19 6.74
CA LYS A 228 0.82 -15.06 7.35
C LYS A 228 0.31 -13.77 6.73
N VAL A 229 0.34 -12.69 7.49
CA VAL A 229 -0.14 -11.37 7.04
C VAL A 229 0.84 -10.32 7.50
N VAL A 230 1.39 -9.56 6.57
CA VAL A 230 2.20 -8.35 6.79
C VAL A 230 1.52 -7.15 6.16
N ALA A 231 1.95 -5.94 6.46
CA ALA A 231 1.34 -4.73 5.94
C ALA A 231 2.39 -3.69 5.56
N PHE A 232 2.17 -3.00 4.44
CA PHE A 232 2.97 -1.86 4.00
C PHE A 232 2.07 -0.63 3.89
N THR A 233 2.57 0.51 4.35
CA THR A 233 1.87 1.79 4.27
C THR A 233 2.82 2.90 3.84
N VAL A 234 2.30 3.91 3.14
CA VAL A 234 3.11 5.07 2.74
C VAL A 234 3.61 5.83 3.96
N ALA A 235 2.77 5.96 4.99
CA ALA A 235 3.13 6.75 6.17
C ALA A 235 2.57 6.21 7.49
N HIS A 236 3.25 6.61 8.59
CA HIS A 236 2.82 6.40 9.98
C HIS A 236 2.65 7.73 10.71
#